data_c5f2c3e13314214f270148b1bac8eb3b
#
_entry.id   c5f2c3e13314214f270148b1bac8eb3b
#
_cell.length_a   1.000
_cell.length_b   1.000
_cell.length_c   1.000
_cell.angle_alpha   90.00
_cell.angle_beta   90.00
_cell.angle_gamma   90.00
#
_symmetry.space_group_name_H-M   'P 1'
#
loop_
_entity.id
_entity.type
_entity.pdbx_description
1 polymer ?
#
loop_
_entity_poly.entity_id
_entity_poly.type
_entity_poly.pdbx_seq_one_letter_code
_entity_poly.pdbx_strand_id
1 'polypeptide(L)'
;MGTVIDSHFLALTAIVTVGYQLVFFVVTALLKFDKVTDFAGSTNFVILAVLTLVVKGSWNFRQVVLSMLVVIWGLRLGLFLLMRILRWGEDRRFDEMRENLGKLAVFWIFQAVWVWTVSLPVTVVNASDRDPSLQAVDIIGWIMWSLGILAEATSDQQKLTFKNSPENRGTWCNVGLWKYSRHPNYFGEIFLWWGIFVAATPVLEGAEWLVIFGPIFLTLLLLFVSGIPLLEESADKKYGNVSAYRHYKRTTRLALFFSFVHIDVLEDETPKSCLLHLIFLPPALYGNLPSWLKSTLLFEFPLYSRSLPKKTGSQDNNAKSWQTVPGYTAAEKESFTIQISGHHVAMFQLSVRRHH
;
A
#
# COMPACT_ATOMS: atom_id res chain seq x y z
N MET A 1 -6.63 -45.02 8.62
CA MET A 1 -5.36 -44.39 9.06
C MET A 1 -4.81 -43.60 7.85
N GLY A 2 -5.24 -42.38 7.67
CA GLY A 2 -4.62 -41.49 6.68
C GLY A 2 -3.33 -40.98 7.31
N THR A 3 -2.20 -41.18 6.66
CA THR A 3 -0.95 -40.53 7.00
C THR A 3 -1.17 -39.04 6.82
N VAL A 4 -1.24 -38.29 7.92
CA VAL A 4 -1.41 -36.84 7.91
C VAL A 4 -0.08 -36.23 7.47
N ILE A 5 0.16 -36.22 6.15
CA ILE A 5 1.39 -35.71 5.55
C ILE A 5 1.46 -34.18 5.64
N ASP A 6 0.32 -33.49 5.82
CA ASP A 6 0.23 -32.03 5.85
C ASP A 6 -0.81 -31.57 6.89
N SER A 7 -0.51 -31.75 8.16
CA SER A 7 -1.40 -31.40 9.28
C SER A 7 -1.74 -29.90 9.38
N HIS A 8 -0.90 -29.03 8.81
CA HIS A 8 -1.04 -27.58 8.87
C HIS A 8 -1.36 -26.95 7.52
N PHE A 9 -1.70 -27.73 6.49
CA PHE A 9 -1.95 -27.30 5.12
C PHE A 9 -0.78 -26.54 4.46
N LEU A 10 0.44 -26.70 4.97
CA LEU A 10 1.62 -25.97 4.45
C LEU A 10 1.99 -26.42 3.04
N ALA A 11 2.03 -27.73 2.80
CA ALA A 11 2.33 -28.26 1.48
C ALA A 11 1.17 -27.99 0.50
N LEU A 12 -0.07 -28.16 0.91
CA LEU A 12 -1.26 -27.87 0.12
C LEU A 12 -1.23 -26.41 -0.36
N THR A 13 -1.06 -25.45 0.56
CA THR A 13 -1.05 -24.03 0.24
C THR A 13 0.17 -23.64 -0.60
N ALA A 14 1.33 -24.26 -0.38
CA ALA A 14 2.51 -24.02 -1.21
C ALA A 14 2.29 -24.49 -2.66
N ILE A 15 1.75 -25.71 -2.84
CA ILE A 15 1.47 -26.27 -4.18
C ILE A 15 0.45 -25.41 -4.91
N VAL A 16 -0.65 -25.01 -4.24
CA VAL A 16 -1.69 -24.16 -4.84
C VAL A 16 -1.12 -22.79 -5.20
N THR A 17 -0.32 -22.18 -4.31
CA THR A 17 0.31 -20.89 -4.58
C THR A 17 1.24 -20.98 -5.77
N VAL A 18 2.16 -21.93 -5.79
CA VAL A 18 3.11 -22.10 -6.90
C VAL A 18 2.39 -22.37 -8.22
N GLY A 19 1.42 -23.29 -8.21
CA GLY A 19 0.61 -23.60 -9.40
C GLY A 19 -0.15 -22.38 -9.93
N TYR A 20 -0.79 -21.62 -9.05
CA TYR A 20 -1.52 -20.42 -9.40
C TYR A 20 -0.61 -19.34 -9.98
N GLN A 21 0.50 -19.03 -9.32
CA GLN A 21 1.49 -18.06 -9.79
C GLN A 21 2.14 -18.48 -11.11
N LEU A 22 2.40 -19.79 -11.30
CA LEU A 22 2.94 -20.33 -12.55
C LEU A 22 1.96 -20.12 -13.72
N VAL A 23 0.66 -20.34 -13.52
CA VAL A 23 -0.34 -20.08 -14.56
C VAL A 23 -0.31 -18.62 -15.00
N PHE A 24 -0.29 -17.67 -14.07
CA PHE A 24 -0.24 -16.25 -14.40
C PHE A 24 1.12 -15.81 -14.97
N PHE A 25 2.22 -16.42 -14.52
CA PHE A 25 3.53 -16.24 -15.15
C PHE A 25 3.49 -16.62 -16.63
N VAL A 26 2.94 -17.81 -16.97
CA VAL A 26 2.82 -18.26 -18.35
C VAL A 26 1.93 -17.32 -19.17
N VAL A 27 0.77 -16.91 -18.63
CA VAL A 27 -0.13 -15.96 -19.28
C VAL A 27 0.58 -14.63 -19.55
N THR A 28 1.29 -14.09 -18.55
CA THR A 28 2.01 -12.82 -18.69
C THR A 28 3.17 -12.94 -19.68
N ALA A 29 3.92 -14.05 -19.65
CA ALA A 29 5.04 -14.29 -20.55
C ALA A 29 4.60 -14.43 -22.02
N LEU A 30 3.52 -15.17 -22.27
CA LEU A 30 3.03 -15.43 -23.63
C LEU A 30 2.27 -14.25 -24.23
N LEU A 31 1.41 -13.61 -23.44
CA LEU A 31 0.53 -12.52 -23.91
C LEU A 31 1.14 -11.14 -23.72
N LYS A 32 2.32 -11.02 -23.06
CA LYS A 32 2.93 -9.76 -22.63
C LYS A 32 1.94 -8.86 -21.88
N PHE A 33 1.01 -9.49 -21.14
CA PHE A 33 -0.10 -8.86 -20.44
C PHE A 33 0.13 -8.89 -18.93
N ASP A 34 0.74 -7.84 -18.41
CA ASP A 34 1.14 -7.67 -17.00
C ASP A 34 0.06 -7.03 -16.11
N LYS A 35 -1.08 -6.61 -16.69
CA LYS A 35 -2.15 -5.91 -15.96
C LYS A 35 -2.82 -6.76 -14.88
N VAL A 36 -2.61 -8.07 -14.93
CA VAL A 36 -3.21 -9.04 -13.99
C VAL A 36 -2.28 -9.42 -12.83
N THR A 37 -1.05 -8.94 -12.79
CA THR A 37 -0.05 -9.35 -11.78
C THR A 37 -0.49 -9.03 -10.35
N ASP A 38 -0.87 -7.78 -10.10
CA ASP A 38 -1.34 -7.34 -8.79
C ASP A 38 -2.68 -8.01 -8.41
N PHE A 39 -3.57 -8.22 -9.40
CA PHE A 39 -4.82 -8.97 -9.21
C PHE A 39 -4.57 -10.44 -8.88
N ALA A 40 -3.63 -11.08 -9.55
CA ALA A 40 -3.25 -12.47 -9.27
C ALA A 40 -2.68 -12.63 -7.84
N GLY A 41 -1.87 -11.67 -7.38
CA GLY A 41 -1.36 -11.67 -6.01
C GLY A 41 -2.49 -11.66 -4.97
N SER A 42 -3.37 -10.66 -5.03
CA SER A 42 -4.45 -10.49 -4.06
C SER A 42 -5.50 -11.61 -4.09
N THR A 43 -5.87 -12.11 -5.27
CA THR A 43 -6.83 -13.22 -5.40
C THR A 43 -6.27 -14.55 -4.93
N ASN A 44 -4.95 -14.75 -4.98
CA ASN A 44 -4.33 -15.97 -4.44
C ASN A 44 -4.51 -16.06 -2.91
N PHE A 45 -4.42 -14.94 -2.16
CA PHE A 45 -4.75 -14.93 -0.73
C PHE A 45 -6.20 -15.37 -0.47
N VAL A 46 -7.14 -14.88 -1.27
CA VAL A 46 -8.56 -15.26 -1.17
C VAL A 46 -8.72 -16.76 -1.39
N ILE A 47 -8.08 -17.30 -2.43
CA ILE A 47 -8.11 -18.74 -2.73
C ILE A 47 -7.57 -19.56 -1.55
N LEU A 48 -6.42 -19.19 -0.98
CA LEU A 48 -5.84 -19.93 0.13
C LEU A 48 -6.72 -19.88 1.39
N ALA A 49 -7.27 -18.73 1.73
CA ALA A 49 -8.16 -18.59 2.89
C ALA A 49 -9.42 -19.44 2.75
N VAL A 50 -10.09 -19.38 1.59
CA VAL A 50 -11.30 -20.16 1.33
C VAL A 50 -10.99 -21.66 1.22
N LEU A 51 -9.92 -22.03 0.50
CA LEU A 51 -9.52 -23.42 0.33
C LEU A 51 -9.26 -24.11 1.68
N THR A 52 -8.43 -23.49 2.53
CA THR A 52 -8.07 -24.08 3.82
C THR A 52 -9.26 -24.19 4.77
N LEU A 53 -10.16 -23.18 4.76
CA LEU A 53 -11.41 -23.21 5.52
C LEU A 53 -12.33 -24.36 5.07
N VAL A 54 -12.53 -24.52 3.76
CA VAL A 54 -13.42 -25.54 3.19
C VAL A 54 -12.83 -26.94 3.35
N VAL A 55 -11.52 -27.12 3.11
CA VAL A 55 -10.87 -28.44 3.23
C VAL A 55 -10.89 -28.91 4.67
N LYS A 56 -10.71 -28.03 5.65
CA LYS A 56 -10.83 -28.41 7.08
C LYS A 56 -12.27 -28.75 7.45
N GLY A 57 -13.23 -27.92 7.05
CA GLY A 57 -14.66 -28.14 7.26
C GLY A 57 -15.14 -28.03 8.72
N SER A 58 -14.30 -27.55 9.66
CA SER A 58 -14.69 -27.36 11.07
C SER A 58 -15.54 -26.11 11.30
N TRP A 59 -15.37 -25.08 10.50
CA TRP A 59 -16.13 -23.82 10.50
C TRP A 59 -16.18 -23.13 11.87
N ASN A 60 -15.12 -23.23 12.68
CA ASN A 60 -15.03 -22.54 13.94
C ASN A 60 -15.09 -21.02 13.74
N PHE A 61 -15.71 -20.32 14.69
CA PHE A 61 -15.98 -18.88 14.54
C PHE A 61 -14.71 -18.07 14.17
N ARG A 62 -13.57 -18.33 14.84
CA ARG A 62 -12.29 -17.67 14.55
C ARG A 62 -11.79 -17.96 13.14
N GLN A 63 -11.87 -19.21 12.67
CA GLN A 63 -11.50 -19.60 11.32
C GLN A 63 -12.32 -18.84 10.27
N VAL A 64 -13.65 -18.79 10.47
CA VAL A 64 -14.56 -18.08 9.57
C VAL A 64 -14.25 -16.60 9.56
N VAL A 65 -14.11 -15.96 10.74
CA VAL A 65 -13.82 -14.51 10.83
C VAL A 65 -12.50 -14.19 10.15
N LEU A 66 -11.39 -14.86 10.48
CA LEU A 66 -10.08 -14.57 9.89
C LEU A 66 -10.08 -14.80 8.37
N SER A 67 -10.71 -15.86 7.90
CA SER A 67 -10.85 -16.10 6.44
C SER A 67 -11.66 -15.00 5.78
N MET A 68 -12.78 -14.55 6.37
CA MET A 68 -13.58 -13.45 5.86
C MET A 68 -12.80 -12.13 5.81
N LEU A 69 -12.00 -11.84 6.83
CA LEU A 69 -11.15 -10.64 6.85
C LEU A 69 -10.17 -10.64 5.67
N VAL A 70 -9.52 -11.79 5.39
CA VAL A 70 -8.61 -11.92 4.23
C VAL A 70 -9.38 -11.81 2.92
N VAL A 71 -10.56 -12.41 2.81
CA VAL A 71 -11.41 -12.33 1.59
C VAL A 71 -11.82 -10.88 1.31
N ILE A 72 -12.28 -10.15 2.33
CA ILE A 72 -12.67 -8.74 2.20
C ILE A 72 -11.48 -7.88 1.75
N TRP A 73 -10.32 -8.04 2.40
CA TRP A 73 -9.11 -7.31 2.03
C TRP A 73 -8.65 -7.66 0.60
N GLY A 74 -8.54 -8.95 0.28
CA GLY A 74 -8.03 -9.40 -1.01
C GLY A 74 -8.94 -9.02 -2.19
N LEU A 75 -10.26 -9.15 -2.03
CA LEU A 75 -11.22 -8.71 -3.06
C LEU A 75 -11.18 -7.18 -3.23
N ARG A 76 -11.18 -6.43 -2.13
CA ARG A 76 -11.09 -4.96 -2.17
C ARG A 76 -9.82 -4.51 -2.89
N LEU A 77 -8.66 -5.05 -2.48
CA LEU A 77 -7.37 -4.69 -3.07
C LEU A 77 -7.31 -5.09 -4.55
N GLY A 78 -7.67 -6.34 -4.86
CA GLY A 78 -7.65 -6.85 -6.24
C GLY A 78 -8.54 -6.04 -7.18
N LEU A 79 -9.77 -5.74 -6.78
CA LEU A 79 -10.69 -4.92 -7.57
C LEU A 79 -10.20 -3.48 -7.72
N PHE A 80 -9.64 -2.88 -6.67
CA PHE A 80 -9.07 -1.54 -6.74
C PHE A 80 -7.89 -1.47 -7.71
N LEU A 81 -6.95 -2.42 -7.62
CA LEU A 81 -5.77 -2.46 -8.49
C LEU A 81 -6.15 -2.75 -9.95
N LEU A 82 -7.10 -3.66 -10.17
CA LEU A 82 -7.64 -3.93 -11.51
C LEU A 82 -8.31 -2.69 -12.09
N MET A 83 -9.18 -2.02 -11.35
CA MET A 83 -9.83 -0.79 -11.78
C MET A 83 -8.81 0.32 -12.08
N ARG A 84 -7.77 0.44 -11.25
CA ARG A 84 -6.70 1.41 -11.43
C ARG A 84 -5.95 1.18 -12.74
N ILE A 85 -5.54 -0.06 -13.03
CA ILE A 85 -4.78 -0.38 -14.24
C ILE A 85 -5.64 -0.24 -15.50
N LEU A 86 -6.92 -0.57 -15.44
CA LEU A 86 -7.84 -0.39 -16.57
C LEU A 86 -8.06 1.09 -16.91
N ARG A 87 -8.03 1.98 -15.91
CA ARG A 87 -8.20 3.43 -16.12
C ARG A 87 -6.93 4.15 -16.56
N TRP A 88 -5.76 3.77 -16.00
CA TRP A 88 -4.50 4.49 -16.21
C TRP A 88 -3.56 3.84 -17.22
N GLY A 89 -3.91 2.66 -17.71
CA GLY A 89 -3.16 1.94 -18.73
C GLY A 89 -2.06 1.06 -18.15
N GLU A 90 -0.86 1.12 -18.76
CA GLU A 90 0.25 0.23 -18.43
C GLU A 90 0.96 0.61 -17.13
N ASP A 91 1.43 -0.40 -16.40
CA ASP A 91 2.29 -0.21 -15.24
C ASP A 91 3.76 -0.23 -15.69
N ARG A 92 4.41 0.92 -15.62
CA ARG A 92 5.82 1.10 -16.06
C ARG A 92 6.81 0.26 -15.27
N ARG A 93 6.44 -0.30 -14.12
CA ARG A 93 7.30 -1.22 -13.37
C ARG A 93 7.65 -2.47 -14.17
N PHE A 94 6.79 -2.84 -15.11
CA PHE A 94 6.94 -4.05 -15.92
C PHE A 94 7.58 -3.82 -17.29
N ASP A 95 7.87 -2.59 -17.69
CA ASP A 95 8.44 -2.30 -19.02
C ASP A 95 9.73 -3.09 -19.28
N GLU A 96 10.66 -3.11 -18.32
CA GLU A 96 11.89 -3.88 -18.44
C GLU A 96 11.70 -5.39 -18.24
N MET A 97 10.65 -5.81 -17.50
CA MET A 97 10.39 -7.22 -17.22
C MET A 97 9.70 -7.92 -18.39
N ARG A 98 8.93 -7.19 -19.21
CA ARG A 98 8.26 -7.74 -20.41
C ARG A 98 9.24 -8.34 -21.42
N GLU A 99 10.45 -7.80 -21.49
CA GLU A 99 11.48 -8.24 -22.42
C GLU A 99 12.46 -9.27 -21.83
N ASN A 100 12.43 -9.47 -20.50
CA ASN A 100 13.35 -10.34 -19.79
C ASN A 100 12.63 -11.40 -18.97
N LEU A 101 12.51 -12.60 -19.51
CA LEU A 101 11.85 -13.74 -18.86
C LEU A 101 12.48 -14.08 -17.49
N GLY A 102 13.80 -13.87 -17.32
CA GLY A 102 14.45 -14.11 -16.03
C GLY A 102 13.99 -13.14 -14.95
N LYS A 103 13.93 -11.84 -15.27
CA LYS A 103 13.39 -10.82 -14.34
C LYS A 103 11.92 -11.11 -14.03
N LEU A 104 11.13 -11.48 -15.03
CA LEU A 104 9.73 -11.84 -14.86
C LEU A 104 9.56 -13.07 -13.96
N ALA A 105 10.36 -14.13 -14.17
CA ALA A 105 10.33 -15.32 -13.32
C ALA A 105 10.69 -15.01 -11.87
N VAL A 106 11.72 -14.20 -11.62
CA VAL A 106 12.11 -13.75 -10.28
C VAL A 106 10.96 -13.00 -9.61
N PHE A 107 10.26 -12.12 -10.32
CA PHE A 107 9.08 -11.42 -9.79
C PHE A 107 7.99 -12.40 -9.33
N TRP A 108 7.63 -13.38 -10.17
CA TRP A 108 6.57 -14.36 -9.86
C TRP A 108 6.96 -15.32 -8.73
N ILE A 109 8.23 -15.72 -8.64
CA ILE A 109 8.75 -16.51 -7.51
C ILE A 109 8.63 -15.69 -6.23
N PHE A 110 9.04 -14.43 -6.28
CA PHE A 110 8.97 -13.55 -5.11
C PHE A 110 7.53 -13.30 -4.67
N GLN A 111 6.60 -13.16 -5.62
CA GLN A 111 5.17 -13.05 -5.36
C GLN A 111 4.60 -14.33 -4.73
N ALA A 112 5.03 -15.52 -5.19
CA ALA A 112 4.63 -16.77 -4.57
C ALA A 112 5.09 -16.87 -3.12
N VAL A 113 6.36 -16.53 -2.85
CA VAL A 113 6.91 -16.50 -1.48
C VAL A 113 6.14 -15.52 -0.60
N TRP A 114 5.86 -14.32 -1.11
CA TRP A 114 5.09 -13.31 -0.39
C TRP A 114 3.70 -13.81 -0.03
N VAL A 115 2.93 -14.29 -1.01
CA VAL A 115 1.55 -14.77 -0.77
C VAL A 115 1.55 -15.92 0.22
N TRP A 116 2.40 -16.92 0.03
CA TRP A 116 2.42 -18.10 0.90
C TRP A 116 2.82 -17.74 2.33
N THR A 117 3.90 -16.98 2.52
CA THR A 117 4.42 -16.62 3.84
C THR A 117 3.44 -15.75 4.62
N VAL A 118 2.83 -14.75 3.97
CA VAL A 118 1.91 -13.82 4.65
C VAL A 118 0.57 -14.49 4.98
N SER A 119 0.14 -15.52 4.23
CA SER A 119 -1.08 -16.28 4.53
C SER A 119 -0.94 -17.30 5.66
N LEU A 120 0.27 -17.59 6.14
CA LEU A 120 0.52 -18.63 7.17
C LEU A 120 -0.35 -18.49 8.43
N PRO A 121 -0.56 -17.30 9.03
CA PRO A 121 -1.41 -17.19 10.22
C PRO A 121 -2.82 -17.75 10.00
N VAL A 122 -3.47 -17.41 8.89
CA VAL A 122 -4.83 -17.91 8.58
C VAL A 122 -4.80 -19.37 8.19
N THR A 123 -3.78 -19.80 7.44
CA THR A 123 -3.60 -21.21 7.05
C THR A 123 -3.51 -22.13 8.28
N VAL A 124 -2.69 -21.78 9.27
CA VAL A 124 -2.50 -22.59 10.48
C VAL A 124 -3.75 -22.58 11.36
N VAL A 125 -4.42 -21.41 11.52
CA VAL A 125 -5.69 -21.35 12.25
C VAL A 125 -6.74 -22.22 11.58
N ASN A 126 -6.86 -22.19 10.25
CA ASN A 126 -7.83 -23.03 9.55
C ASN A 126 -7.50 -24.52 9.63
N ALA A 127 -6.23 -24.90 9.73
CA ALA A 127 -5.80 -26.28 9.87
C ALA A 127 -6.02 -26.83 11.30
N SER A 128 -6.10 -25.98 12.30
CA SER A 128 -6.16 -26.36 13.71
C SER A 128 -7.52 -26.97 14.09
N ASP A 129 -7.48 -27.94 14.99
CA ASP A 129 -8.66 -28.49 15.69
C ASP A 129 -8.97 -27.74 16.99
N ARG A 130 -8.07 -26.83 17.41
CA ARG A 130 -8.25 -26.03 18.63
C ARG A 130 -9.23 -24.89 18.39
N ASP A 131 -10.21 -24.77 19.29
CA ASP A 131 -11.19 -23.68 19.27
C ASP A 131 -11.35 -23.08 20.68
N PRO A 132 -10.32 -22.43 21.21
CA PRO A 132 -10.43 -21.76 22.50
C PRO A 132 -11.49 -20.66 22.45
N SER A 133 -12.13 -20.40 23.59
CA SER A 133 -13.09 -19.28 23.71
C SER A 133 -12.47 -17.97 23.27
N LEU A 134 -13.31 -17.01 22.84
CA LEU A 134 -12.87 -15.70 22.42
C LEU A 134 -12.13 -14.96 23.55
N GLN A 135 -10.99 -14.39 23.21
CA GLN A 135 -10.11 -13.66 24.11
C GLN A 135 -10.00 -12.19 23.70
N ALA A 136 -9.49 -11.36 24.59
CA ALA A 136 -9.27 -9.94 24.30
C ALA A 136 -8.35 -9.70 23.08
N VAL A 137 -7.40 -10.61 22.85
CA VAL A 137 -6.48 -10.52 21.69
C VAL A 137 -7.20 -10.74 20.36
N ASP A 138 -8.27 -11.52 20.29
CA ASP A 138 -9.12 -11.63 19.10
C ASP A 138 -9.70 -10.26 18.74
N ILE A 139 -10.32 -9.61 19.74
CA ILE A 139 -10.96 -8.30 19.58
C ILE A 139 -9.92 -7.24 19.21
N ILE A 140 -8.76 -7.24 19.86
CA ILE A 140 -7.65 -6.34 19.52
C ILE A 140 -7.22 -6.55 18.07
N GLY A 141 -7.02 -7.80 17.63
CA GLY A 141 -6.64 -8.11 16.26
C GLY A 141 -7.68 -7.65 15.23
N TRP A 142 -8.96 -7.83 15.52
CA TRP A 142 -10.04 -7.36 14.64
C TRP A 142 -10.13 -5.83 14.58
N ILE A 143 -9.90 -5.13 15.70
CA ILE A 143 -9.82 -3.68 15.72
C ILE A 143 -8.62 -3.20 14.89
N MET A 144 -7.44 -3.81 15.07
CA MET A 144 -6.26 -3.50 14.29
C MET A 144 -6.52 -3.69 12.78
N TRP A 145 -7.14 -4.81 12.41
CA TRP A 145 -7.51 -5.08 11.03
C TRP A 145 -8.48 -4.03 10.49
N SER A 146 -9.52 -3.69 11.25
CA SER A 146 -10.54 -2.71 10.84
C SER A 146 -9.95 -1.32 10.64
N LEU A 147 -9.08 -0.88 11.54
CA LEU A 147 -8.38 0.41 11.41
C LEU A 147 -7.40 0.39 10.23
N GLY A 148 -6.71 -0.74 10.02
CA GLY A 148 -5.80 -0.93 8.91
C GLY A 148 -6.49 -0.84 7.55
N ILE A 149 -7.59 -1.58 7.36
CA ILE A 149 -8.33 -1.56 6.09
C ILE A 149 -8.97 -0.21 5.82
N LEU A 150 -9.45 0.49 6.84
CA LEU A 150 -9.98 1.86 6.71
C LEU A 150 -8.90 2.84 6.29
N ALA A 151 -7.71 2.78 6.90
CA ALA A 151 -6.57 3.63 6.54
C ALA A 151 -6.13 3.36 5.09
N GLU A 152 -6.00 2.08 4.70
CA GLU A 152 -5.61 1.66 3.36
C GLU A 152 -6.64 2.11 2.31
N ALA A 153 -7.92 1.77 2.50
CA ALA A 153 -8.97 2.09 1.55
C ALA A 153 -9.17 3.60 1.38
N THR A 154 -9.17 4.35 2.51
CA THR A 154 -9.34 5.81 2.48
C THR A 154 -8.18 6.49 1.77
N SER A 155 -6.95 6.08 2.07
CA SER A 155 -5.75 6.68 1.45
C SER A 155 -5.65 6.37 -0.04
N ASP A 156 -5.99 5.16 -0.46
CA ASP A 156 -6.04 4.78 -1.88
C ASP A 156 -7.08 5.62 -2.64
N GLN A 157 -8.27 5.80 -2.06
CA GLN A 157 -9.32 6.61 -2.65
C GLN A 157 -8.93 8.10 -2.72
N GLN A 158 -8.31 8.64 -1.66
CA GLN A 158 -7.81 10.02 -1.65
C GLN A 158 -6.77 10.24 -2.76
N LYS A 159 -5.82 9.30 -2.90
CA LYS A 159 -4.79 9.37 -3.95
C LYS A 159 -5.37 9.26 -5.35
N LEU A 160 -6.36 8.37 -5.53
CA LEU A 160 -7.06 8.21 -6.80
C LEU A 160 -7.79 9.50 -7.20
N THR A 161 -8.57 10.08 -6.29
CA THR A 161 -9.30 11.32 -6.51
C THR A 161 -8.34 12.48 -6.80
N PHE A 162 -7.27 12.61 -6.00
CA PHE A 162 -6.24 13.63 -6.19
C PHE A 162 -5.59 13.57 -7.59
N LYS A 163 -5.22 12.37 -8.04
CA LYS A 163 -4.58 12.19 -9.35
C LYS A 163 -5.53 12.38 -10.53
N ASN A 164 -6.84 12.17 -10.34
CA ASN A 164 -7.83 12.37 -11.39
C ASN A 164 -8.18 13.84 -11.60
N SER A 165 -7.87 14.72 -10.65
CA SER A 165 -8.10 16.15 -10.74
C SER A 165 -7.05 16.82 -11.63
N PRO A 166 -7.44 17.51 -12.73
CA PRO A 166 -6.50 18.17 -13.65
C PRO A 166 -5.60 19.20 -12.98
N GLU A 167 -6.12 19.93 -12.00
CA GLU A 167 -5.44 20.93 -11.21
C GLU A 167 -4.24 20.39 -10.38
N ASN A 168 -4.25 19.09 -10.06
CA ASN A 168 -3.21 18.43 -9.30
C ASN A 168 -2.11 17.83 -10.19
N ARG A 169 -2.17 18.03 -11.50
CA ARG A 169 -1.17 17.48 -12.42
C ARG A 169 0.22 18.05 -12.12
N GLY A 170 1.20 17.14 -12.04
CA GLY A 170 2.58 17.55 -11.75
C GLY A 170 2.89 17.74 -10.27
N THR A 171 1.92 17.54 -9.36
CA THR A 171 2.11 17.65 -7.91
C THR A 171 2.03 16.28 -7.23
N TRP A 172 2.49 16.22 -5.99
CA TRP A 172 2.38 15.02 -5.13
C TRP A 172 1.13 15.10 -4.28
N CYS A 173 0.59 13.92 -3.90
CA CYS A 173 -0.57 13.84 -3.03
C CYS A 173 -0.20 14.25 -1.60
N ASN A 174 -0.84 15.29 -1.09
CA ASN A 174 -0.65 15.84 0.26
C ASN A 174 -1.98 16.19 0.94
N VAL A 175 -3.06 15.48 0.59
CA VAL A 175 -4.42 15.70 1.12
C VAL A 175 -4.84 14.57 2.05
N GLY A 176 -5.78 14.83 2.97
CA GLY A 176 -6.30 13.81 3.88
C GLY A 176 -5.20 13.12 4.68
N LEU A 177 -5.16 11.78 4.68
CA LEU A 177 -4.14 10.98 5.35
C LEU A 177 -2.72 11.23 4.83
N TRP A 178 -2.58 11.66 3.56
CA TRP A 178 -1.29 12.00 2.94
C TRP A 178 -0.65 13.28 3.48
N LYS A 179 -1.36 14.08 4.29
CA LYS A 179 -0.78 15.19 5.07
C LYS A 179 0.07 14.68 6.23
N TYR A 180 -0.30 13.53 6.79
CA TYR A 180 0.28 12.99 8.03
C TYR A 180 1.29 11.88 7.77
N SER A 181 1.13 11.16 6.65
CA SER A 181 2.01 10.10 6.21
C SER A 181 2.23 10.15 4.71
N ARG A 182 3.45 9.80 4.26
CA ARG A 182 3.76 9.67 2.84
C ARG A 182 3.27 8.35 2.23
N HIS A 183 3.02 7.34 3.07
CA HIS A 183 2.55 6.01 2.67
C HIS A 183 1.49 5.45 3.61
N PRO A 184 0.33 6.14 3.77
CA PRO A 184 -0.70 5.72 4.72
C PRO A 184 -1.38 4.40 4.32
N ASN A 185 -1.42 4.06 3.03
CA ASN A 185 -1.94 2.80 2.53
C ASN A 185 -1.06 1.62 2.94
N TYR A 186 0.28 1.72 2.80
CA TYR A 186 1.17 0.65 3.23
C TYR A 186 1.19 0.46 4.75
N PHE A 187 1.05 1.54 5.50
CA PHE A 187 0.84 1.41 6.94
C PHE A 187 -0.44 0.62 7.24
N GLY A 188 -1.54 0.94 6.56
CA GLY A 188 -2.81 0.22 6.70
C GLY A 188 -2.65 -1.27 6.43
N GLU A 189 -1.98 -1.63 5.33
CA GLU A 189 -1.70 -3.01 4.95
C GLU A 189 -0.84 -3.74 5.98
N ILE A 190 0.25 -3.16 6.45
CA ILE A 190 1.08 -3.74 7.51
C ILE A 190 0.24 -3.94 8.78
N PHE A 191 -0.52 -2.92 9.19
CA PHE A 191 -1.27 -2.93 10.44
C PHE A 191 -2.38 -3.97 10.45
N LEU A 192 -3.10 -4.15 9.35
CA LEU A 192 -4.14 -5.17 9.26
C LEU A 192 -3.58 -6.61 9.28
N TRP A 193 -2.42 -6.86 8.67
CA TRP A 193 -1.80 -8.19 8.71
C TRP A 193 -1.21 -8.51 10.08
N TRP A 194 -0.69 -7.53 10.81
CA TRP A 194 -0.39 -7.70 12.22
C TRP A 194 -1.65 -7.99 13.04
N GLY A 195 -2.79 -7.36 12.71
CA GLY A 195 -4.09 -7.67 13.31
C GLY A 195 -4.54 -9.11 13.09
N ILE A 196 -4.37 -9.64 11.87
CA ILE A 196 -4.62 -11.06 11.55
C ILE A 196 -3.76 -11.97 12.44
N PHE A 197 -2.45 -11.68 12.55
CA PHE A 197 -1.56 -12.47 13.40
C PHE A 197 -1.97 -12.42 14.87
N VAL A 198 -2.27 -11.24 15.41
CA VAL A 198 -2.71 -11.07 16.81
C VAL A 198 -3.97 -11.90 17.08
N ALA A 199 -4.96 -11.87 16.18
CA ALA A 199 -6.18 -12.67 16.31
C ALA A 199 -5.95 -14.18 16.09
N ALA A 200 -4.83 -14.59 15.51
CA ALA A 200 -4.46 -16.00 15.37
C ALA A 200 -3.81 -16.57 16.64
N THR A 201 -3.23 -15.71 17.50
CA THR A 201 -2.39 -16.15 18.64
C THR A 201 -3.07 -17.10 19.64
N PRO A 202 -4.40 -17.03 19.92
CA PRO A 202 -5.04 -17.97 20.86
C PRO A 202 -4.98 -19.43 20.43
N VAL A 203 -4.78 -19.69 19.14
CA VAL A 203 -4.75 -21.05 18.56
C VAL A 203 -3.33 -21.59 18.46
N LEU A 204 -2.30 -20.73 18.49
CA LEU A 204 -0.91 -21.10 18.19
C LEU A 204 -0.22 -21.81 19.34
N GLU A 205 0.44 -22.94 19.03
CA GLU A 205 1.26 -23.69 19.98
C GLU A 205 2.62 -24.09 19.37
N GLY A 206 3.65 -24.15 20.21
CA GLY A 206 4.97 -24.64 19.81
C GLY A 206 5.53 -23.95 18.55
N ALA A 207 5.83 -24.73 17.52
CA ALA A 207 6.40 -24.23 16.27
C ALA A 207 5.41 -23.39 15.42
N GLU A 208 4.11 -23.44 15.68
CA GLU A 208 3.11 -22.65 14.95
C GLU A 208 3.32 -21.14 15.14
N TRP A 209 3.97 -20.72 16.21
CA TRP A 209 4.37 -19.32 16.42
C TRP A 209 5.29 -18.78 15.33
N LEU A 210 5.92 -19.64 14.52
CA LEU A 210 6.71 -19.22 13.36
C LEU A 210 5.88 -18.50 12.29
N VAL A 211 4.55 -18.58 12.33
CA VAL A 211 3.68 -17.79 11.45
C VAL A 211 3.83 -16.28 11.64
N ILE A 212 4.47 -15.82 12.73
CA ILE A 212 4.88 -14.41 12.93
C ILE A 212 5.80 -13.92 11.83
N PHE A 213 6.52 -14.83 11.15
CA PHE A 213 7.32 -14.44 9.99
C PHE A 213 6.46 -13.90 8.84
N GLY A 214 5.16 -14.19 8.79
CA GLY A 214 4.24 -13.61 7.80
C GLY A 214 4.18 -12.10 7.87
N PRO A 215 3.66 -11.48 8.93
CA PRO A 215 3.61 -10.03 9.06
C PRO A 215 5.01 -9.38 9.15
N ILE A 216 6.02 -10.05 9.70
CA ILE A 216 7.42 -9.56 9.67
C ILE A 216 7.90 -9.46 8.23
N PHE A 217 7.74 -10.52 7.43
CA PHE A 217 8.14 -10.55 6.02
C PHE A 217 7.47 -9.44 5.23
N LEU A 218 6.15 -9.27 5.37
CA LEU A 218 5.42 -8.19 4.73
C LEU A 218 5.96 -6.82 5.13
N THR A 219 6.20 -6.60 6.41
CA THR A 219 6.74 -5.35 6.92
C THR A 219 8.11 -5.03 6.30
N LEU A 220 9.02 -6.01 6.31
CA LEU A 220 10.36 -5.85 5.72
C LEU A 220 10.30 -5.68 4.20
N LEU A 221 9.42 -6.43 3.53
CA LEU A 221 9.20 -6.34 2.09
C LEU A 221 8.78 -4.92 1.69
N LEU A 222 7.75 -4.37 2.34
CA LEU A 222 7.21 -3.06 2.00
C LEU A 222 8.14 -1.91 2.39
N LEU A 223 8.86 -2.05 3.52
CA LEU A 223 9.79 -1.01 3.98
C LEU A 223 11.14 -0.99 3.23
N PHE A 224 11.67 -2.14 2.82
CA PHE A 224 13.07 -2.20 2.36
C PHE A 224 13.28 -2.71 0.94
N VAL A 225 12.35 -3.50 0.40
CA VAL A 225 12.55 -4.20 -0.87
C VAL A 225 11.63 -3.67 -1.96
N SER A 226 10.34 -3.59 -1.68
CA SER A 226 9.30 -3.22 -2.64
C SER A 226 8.38 -2.15 -2.04
N GLY A 227 7.55 -1.54 -2.86
CA GLY A 227 6.60 -0.54 -2.38
C GLY A 227 7.26 0.79 -2.02
N ILE A 228 7.52 1.04 -0.75
CA ILE A 228 7.98 2.34 -0.25
C ILE A 228 9.30 2.81 -0.88
N PRO A 229 10.39 2.01 -0.95
CA PRO A 229 11.65 2.47 -1.54
C PRO A 229 11.49 2.90 -2.99
N LEU A 230 10.78 2.12 -3.79
CA LEU A 230 10.57 2.40 -5.20
C LEU A 230 9.72 3.66 -5.42
N LEU A 231 8.70 3.87 -4.57
CA LEU A 231 7.86 5.06 -4.64
C LEU A 231 8.59 6.31 -4.18
N GLU A 232 9.38 6.24 -3.11
CA GLU A 232 10.22 7.36 -2.63
C GLU A 232 11.24 7.76 -3.70
N GLU A 233 11.94 6.79 -4.31
CA GLU A 233 12.88 7.05 -5.39
C GLU A 233 12.21 7.69 -6.60
N SER A 234 11.06 7.17 -7.02
CA SER A 234 10.28 7.72 -8.13
C SER A 234 9.79 9.14 -7.85
N ALA A 235 9.34 9.40 -6.63
CA ALA A 235 8.88 10.73 -6.21
C ALA A 235 10.05 11.72 -6.10
N ASP A 236 11.20 11.30 -5.60
CA ASP A 236 12.41 12.13 -5.52
C ASP A 236 12.94 12.49 -6.90
N LYS A 237 12.97 11.54 -7.85
CA LYS A 237 13.33 11.81 -9.26
C LYS A 237 12.41 12.87 -9.88
N LYS A 238 11.11 12.81 -9.55
CA LYS A 238 10.10 13.69 -10.14
C LYS A 238 9.99 15.05 -9.47
N TYR A 239 10.07 15.10 -8.14
CA TYR A 239 9.75 16.29 -7.35
C TYR A 239 10.91 16.79 -6.49
N GLY A 240 12.05 16.09 -6.43
CA GLY A 240 13.16 16.40 -5.54
C GLY A 240 13.74 17.81 -5.69
N ASN A 241 13.62 18.42 -6.88
CA ASN A 241 14.05 19.78 -7.12
C ASN A 241 13.08 20.85 -6.58
N VAL A 242 11.84 20.47 -6.22
CA VAL A 242 10.81 21.41 -5.73
C VAL A 242 11.01 21.64 -4.22
N SER A 243 11.21 22.88 -3.81
CA SER A 243 11.43 23.23 -2.39
C SER A 243 10.27 22.83 -1.48
N ALA A 244 9.03 23.01 -1.94
CA ALA A 244 7.82 22.62 -1.23
C ALA A 244 7.72 21.10 -1.04
N TYR A 245 8.13 20.28 -2.02
CA TYR A 245 8.20 18.83 -1.87
C TYR A 245 9.24 18.42 -0.83
N ARG A 246 10.43 19.04 -0.84
CA ARG A 246 11.46 18.77 0.18
C ARG A 246 10.98 19.16 1.58
N HIS A 247 10.22 20.24 1.72
CA HIS A 247 9.60 20.61 2.98
C HIS A 247 8.57 19.54 3.41
N TYR A 248 7.64 19.16 2.53
CA TYR A 248 6.66 18.08 2.77
C TYR A 248 7.36 16.80 3.22
N LYS A 249 8.40 16.35 2.51
CA LYS A 249 9.14 15.14 2.86
C LYS A 249 9.79 15.20 4.24
N ARG A 250 10.26 16.37 4.68
CA ARG A 250 10.87 16.58 6.01
C ARG A 250 9.86 16.65 7.15
N THR A 251 8.67 17.15 6.87
CA THR A 251 7.62 17.38 7.88
C THR A 251 6.56 16.28 7.93
N THR A 252 6.56 15.37 6.95
CA THR A 252 5.59 14.27 6.88
C THR A 252 6.29 12.94 7.08
N ARG A 253 5.77 12.12 7.99
CA ARG A 253 6.35 10.81 8.31
C ARG A 253 6.16 9.81 7.17
N LEU A 254 6.99 8.77 7.21
CA LEU A 254 6.93 7.69 6.23
C LEU A 254 5.67 6.85 6.40
N ALA A 255 5.39 6.42 7.64
CA ALA A 255 4.24 5.60 7.99
C ALA A 255 3.41 6.24 9.11
N LEU A 256 2.14 5.87 9.20
CA LEU A 256 1.27 6.27 10.30
C LEU A 256 1.63 5.45 11.53
N PHE A 257 1.98 6.12 12.63
CA PHE A 257 2.06 5.51 13.94
C PHE A 257 1.09 6.20 14.88
N PHE A 258 0.34 5.43 15.64
CA PHE A 258 -0.50 5.94 16.71
C PHE A 258 0.41 6.45 17.82
N SER A 259 0.67 7.75 17.84
CA SER A 259 1.25 8.39 19.01
C SER A 259 0.12 8.73 19.97
N PHE A 260 0.03 7.99 21.06
CA PHE A 260 -0.70 8.44 22.25
C PHE A 260 0.03 9.63 22.86
N VAL A 261 0.06 10.75 22.19
CA VAL A 261 0.51 12.00 22.77
C VAL A 261 -0.75 12.77 23.12
N HIS A 262 -1.03 12.82 24.40
CA HIS A 262 -2.01 13.74 24.98
C HIS A 262 -1.46 15.15 24.74
N ILE A 263 -1.98 15.84 23.74
CA ILE A 263 -1.70 17.25 23.53
C ILE A 263 -2.98 17.97 23.91
N ASP A 264 -2.93 18.69 25.02
CA ASP A 264 -3.93 19.72 25.34
C ASP A 264 -3.83 20.80 24.26
N VAL A 265 -4.63 20.67 23.22
CA VAL A 265 -4.80 21.73 22.22
C VAL A 265 -5.86 22.68 22.75
N LEU A 266 -5.38 23.73 23.41
CA LEU A 266 -6.12 24.97 23.51
C LEU A 266 -6.13 25.60 22.11
N GLU A 267 -7.30 25.64 21.50
CA GLU A 267 -7.86 26.65 20.59
C GLU A 267 -8.77 26.05 19.51
N ASP A 268 -10.05 26.35 19.68
CA ASP A 268 -11.08 26.70 18.70
C ASP A 268 -11.21 25.90 17.40
N GLU A 269 -11.38 24.57 17.49
CA GLU A 269 -11.87 23.78 16.35
C GLU A 269 -12.93 22.76 16.77
N THR A 270 -13.87 22.52 15.85
CA THR A 270 -15.08 21.72 16.04
C THR A 270 -14.82 20.27 16.50
N PRO A 271 -15.76 19.61 17.24
CA PRO A 271 -15.55 18.27 17.85
C PRO A 271 -15.13 17.15 16.89
N LYS A 272 -15.36 17.32 15.59
CA LYS A 272 -15.00 16.32 14.56
C LYS A 272 -13.51 16.33 14.18
N SER A 273 -12.80 17.44 14.39
CA SER A 273 -11.37 17.54 14.13
C SER A 273 -10.55 16.97 15.29
N CYS A 274 -11.08 17.03 16.51
CA CYS A 274 -10.39 16.61 17.72
C CYS A 274 -10.05 15.10 17.74
N LEU A 275 -10.93 14.23 17.22
CA LEU A 275 -10.69 12.79 17.18
C LEU A 275 -9.54 12.41 16.20
N LEU A 276 -9.41 13.15 15.09
CA LEU A 276 -8.33 12.93 14.13
C LEU A 276 -6.97 13.40 14.68
N HIS A 277 -6.93 14.46 15.47
CA HIS A 277 -5.69 14.97 16.09
C HIS A 277 -5.17 14.08 17.23
N LEU A 278 -6.05 13.31 17.87
CA LEU A 278 -5.66 12.33 18.89
C LEU A 278 -4.93 11.11 18.31
N ILE A 279 -5.12 10.82 17.02
CA ILE A 279 -4.58 9.63 16.35
C ILE A 279 -3.28 9.95 15.59
N PHE A 280 -3.10 11.20 15.13
CA PHE A 280 -1.99 11.56 14.25
C PHE A 280 -1.13 12.69 14.81
N LEU A 281 0.19 12.48 14.86
CA LEU A 281 1.14 13.51 15.25
C LEU A 281 1.14 14.64 14.19
N PRO A 282 0.88 15.91 14.55
CA PRO A 282 0.89 17.02 13.61
C PRO A 282 2.23 17.18 12.88
N PRO A 283 2.24 17.58 11.59
CA PRO A 283 3.46 17.75 10.80
C PRO A 283 4.49 18.68 11.41
N ALA A 284 4.04 19.77 12.04
CA ALA A 284 4.92 20.73 12.73
C ALA A 284 5.69 20.09 13.91
N LEU A 285 5.01 19.25 14.69
CA LEU A 285 5.63 18.54 15.80
C LEU A 285 6.59 17.45 15.29
N TYR A 286 6.18 16.71 14.23
CA TYR A 286 7.06 15.73 13.59
C TYR A 286 8.35 16.36 13.07
N GLY A 287 8.27 17.52 12.43
CA GLY A 287 9.45 18.23 11.90
C GLY A 287 10.53 18.44 12.96
N ASN A 288 10.15 18.71 14.20
CA ASN A 288 11.04 19.01 15.32
C ASN A 288 11.53 17.77 16.11
N LEU A 289 11.05 16.56 15.79
CA LEU A 289 11.53 15.36 16.49
C LEU A 289 12.99 15.03 16.16
N PRO A 290 13.75 14.50 17.15
CA PRO A 290 15.11 14.01 16.92
C PRO A 290 15.16 12.90 15.87
N SER A 291 16.22 12.85 15.08
CA SER A 291 16.39 11.86 13.99
C SER A 291 16.36 10.42 14.48
N TRP A 292 16.92 10.13 15.65
CA TRP A 292 16.88 8.77 16.21
C TRP A 292 15.46 8.31 16.52
N LEU A 293 14.61 9.21 17.03
CA LEU A 293 13.19 8.89 17.32
C LEU A 293 12.41 8.65 16.02
N LYS A 294 12.71 9.44 14.98
CA LYS A 294 12.14 9.23 13.64
C LYS A 294 12.53 7.87 13.07
N SER A 295 13.78 7.47 13.23
CA SER A 295 14.27 6.18 12.71
C SER A 295 13.71 4.98 13.44
N THR A 296 13.70 5.03 14.79
CA THR A 296 13.31 3.86 15.61
C THR A 296 11.82 3.65 15.71
N LEU A 297 11.04 4.73 15.96
CA LEU A 297 9.60 4.63 16.19
C LEU A 297 8.74 4.93 14.96
N LEU A 298 9.27 5.70 14.00
CA LEU A 298 8.49 6.16 12.85
C LEU A 298 9.02 5.61 11.51
N PHE A 299 9.94 4.65 11.56
CA PHE A 299 10.55 3.95 10.42
C PHE A 299 11.16 4.88 9.35
N GLU A 300 11.59 6.10 9.76
CA GLU A 300 12.23 7.06 8.86
C GLU A 300 13.72 6.74 8.73
N PHE A 301 14.04 5.75 7.92
CA PHE A 301 15.43 5.33 7.75
C PHE A 301 16.23 6.30 6.87
N PRO A 302 17.53 6.50 7.14
CA PRO A 302 18.40 7.38 6.34
C PRO A 302 18.45 7.04 4.85
N LEU A 303 18.15 5.80 4.49
CA LEU A 303 18.09 5.36 3.09
C LEU A 303 17.09 6.14 2.25
N TYR A 304 15.97 6.62 2.84
CA TYR A 304 14.94 7.40 2.14
C TYR A 304 15.30 8.88 1.93
N SER A 305 16.39 9.34 2.53
CA SER A 305 16.86 10.73 2.43
C SER A 305 18.01 10.91 1.43
N ARG A 306 18.62 9.82 0.96
CA ARG A 306 19.87 9.85 0.16
C ARG A 306 19.69 10.44 -1.24
N SER A 307 18.50 10.38 -1.80
CA SER A 307 18.21 10.82 -3.17
C SER A 307 17.86 12.30 -3.28
N LEU A 308 17.73 13.04 -2.16
CA LEU A 308 17.45 14.47 -2.23
C LEU A 308 18.69 15.23 -2.70
N PRO A 309 18.63 16.07 -3.75
CA PRO A 309 19.76 16.86 -4.21
C PRO A 309 20.25 17.77 -3.09
N LYS A 310 21.59 17.84 -2.92
CA LYS A 310 22.22 18.82 -2.02
C LYS A 310 21.88 20.22 -2.51
N LYS A 311 21.57 21.16 -1.58
CA LYS A 311 21.40 22.58 -1.91
C LYS A 311 22.66 23.08 -2.62
N THR A 312 22.62 23.23 -3.92
CA THR A 312 23.52 24.11 -4.64
C THR A 312 22.93 25.51 -4.52
N GLY A 313 23.70 26.44 -3.97
CA GLY A 313 23.25 27.76 -3.50
C GLY A 313 22.86 28.78 -4.57
N SER A 314 22.23 28.40 -5.69
CA SER A 314 21.92 29.36 -6.75
C SER A 314 20.61 29.15 -7.51
N GLN A 315 19.63 28.43 -6.98
CA GLN A 315 18.37 28.18 -7.74
C GLN A 315 17.05 28.48 -6.99
N ASP A 316 17.07 29.30 -5.95
CA ASP A 316 15.82 29.75 -5.30
C ASP A 316 15.04 30.80 -6.11
N ASN A 317 15.56 31.27 -7.24
CA ASN A 317 14.88 32.29 -8.04
C ASN A 317 13.70 31.75 -8.88
N ASN A 318 13.61 30.44 -9.12
CA ASN A 318 12.49 29.86 -9.87
C ASN A 318 11.28 29.50 -9.00
N ALA A 319 11.41 29.42 -7.68
CA ALA A 319 10.27 29.15 -6.80
C ALA A 319 9.30 30.34 -6.67
N LYS A 320 9.79 31.57 -6.92
CA LYS A 320 8.96 32.78 -6.88
C LYS A 320 8.07 32.96 -8.13
N SER A 321 8.41 32.32 -9.24
CA SER A 321 7.62 32.47 -10.49
C SER A 321 6.30 31.70 -10.48
N TRP A 322 6.13 30.74 -9.58
CA TRP A 322 4.90 29.95 -9.49
C TRP A 322 3.87 30.49 -8.48
N GLN A 323 4.27 31.44 -7.63
CA GLN A 323 3.37 32.07 -6.65
C GLN A 323 2.65 33.31 -7.19
N THR A 324 3.05 33.80 -8.37
CA THR A 324 2.43 34.97 -9.02
C THR A 324 2.04 34.66 -10.45
N VAL A 325 1.17 33.68 -10.66
CA VAL A 325 0.37 33.63 -11.87
C VAL A 325 -0.84 34.51 -11.61
N PRO A 326 -1.01 35.65 -12.24
CA PRO A 326 -2.21 36.49 -12.13
C PRO A 326 -3.40 35.65 -12.52
N GLY A 327 -4.53 35.82 -11.80
CA GLY A 327 -5.75 35.08 -12.03
C GLY A 327 -6.13 35.06 -13.52
N TYR A 328 -6.26 33.87 -14.05
CA TYR A 328 -6.80 33.63 -15.38
C TYR A 328 -8.23 34.11 -15.43
N THR A 329 -8.48 35.17 -16.17
CA THR A 329 -9.84 35.53 -16.58
C THR A 329 -10.32 34.49 -17.59
N ALA A 330 -11.61 34.19 -17.58
CA ALA A 330 -12.24 33.11 -18.34
C ALA A 330 -12.11 33.19 -19.88
N ALA A 331 -11.43 34.22 -20.40
CA ALA A 331 -11.25 34.48 -21.83
C ALA A 331 -9.97 33.91 -22.46
N GLU A 332 -8.98 33.45 -21.63
CA GLU A 332 -7.67 32.98 -22.14
C GLU A 332 -7.49 31.44 -22.14
N LYS A 333 -8.58 30.68 -22.15
CA LYS A 333 -8.54 29.21 -22.21
C LYS A 333 -8.40 28.62 -23.62
N GLU A 334 -8.04 29.39 -24.61
CA GLU A 334 -7.80 28.86 -25.96
C GLU A 334 -6.31 28.66 -26.22
N SER A 335 -5.95 27.41 -26.40
CA SER A 335 -4.64 26.85 -26.77
C SER A 335 -3.67 26.54 -25.66
N PHE A 336 -3.81 25.34 -25.08
CA PHE A 336 -2.70 24.66 -24.40
C PHE A 336 -2.29 23.44 -25.22
N THR A 337 -1.19 23.55 -25.94
CA THR A 337 -0.51 22.41 -26.57
C THR A 337 0.35 21.76 -25.50
N ILE A 338 -0.02 20.56 -25.03
CA ILE A 338 0.82 19.76 -24.12
C ILE A 338 1.81 18.98 -24.98
N GLN A 339 3.05 19.44 -25.03
CA GLN A 339 4.15 18.68 -25.60
C GLN A 339 4.70 17.75 -24.53
N ILE A 340 4.31 16.48 -24.59
CA ILE A 340 4.93 15.42 -23.81
C ILE A 340 5.97 14.76 -24.70
N SER A 341 7.24 15.00 -24.40
CA SER A 341 8.35 14.34 -25.09
C SER A 341 8.39 12.87 -24.68
N GLY A 342 8.28 11.98 -25.66
CA GLY A 342 8.53 10.55 -25.51
C GLY A 342 7.37 9.66 -25.95
N HIS A 343 7.34 9.33 -27.23
CA HIS A 343 6.66 8.24 -27.93
C HIS A 343 5.18 7.92 -27.64
N HIS A 344 4.38 8.20 -28.68
CA HIS A 344 2.99 7.82 -28.91
C HIS A 344 1.94 8.43 -27.98
N VAL A 345 1.46 9.61 -28.37
CA VAL A 345 0.23 10.19 -27.86
C VAL A 345 -0.74 10.39 -29.03
N ALA A 346 -1.89 9.76 -28.94
CA ALA A 346 -3.02 10.10 -29.79
C ALA A 346 -3.47 11.52 -29.43
N MET A 347 -3.49 12.43 -30.43
CA MET A 347 -4.02 13.77 -30.28
C MET A 347 -5.54 13.68 -30.15
N PHE A 348 -6.07 14.07 -29.00
CA PHE A 348 -7.46 14.45 -28.88
C PHE A 348 -7.56 15.96 -29.01
N GLN A 349 -7.99 16.42 -30.19
CA GLN A 349 -8.33 17.81 -30.47
C GLN A 349 -9.82 17.99 -30.16
N LEU A 350 -10.15 18.63 -29.04
CA LEU A 350 -11.49 19.09 -28.73
C LEU A 350 -11.65 20.51 -29.32
N SER A 351 -12.25 20.58 -30.51
CA SER A 351 -12.70 21.85 -31.14
C SER A 351 -14.10 22.16 -30.60
N VAL A 352 -14.21 23.21 -29.78
CA VAL A 352 -15.52 23.78 -29.45
C VAL A 352 -15.80 24.90 -30.42
N ARG A 353 -16.68 24.65 -31.42
CA ARG A 353 -17.25 25.71 -32.27
C ARG A 353 -18.30 26.47 -31.45
N ARG A 354 -18.10 27.76 -31.30
CA ARG A 354 -19.20 28.68 -30.94
C ARG A 354 -20.00 28.98 -32.22
N HIS A 355 -21.30 28.72 -32.15
CA HIS A 355 -22.25 29.37 -33.03
C HIS A 355 -22.64 30.73 -32.43
N HIS A 356 -22.60 31.75 -33.33
CA HIS A 356 -23.15 33.05 -33.05
C HIS A 356 -24.66 33.01 -32.89
#